data_867be58e162be5fe7b6a3ce3e41a694f
#
_entry.id   867be58e162be5fe7b6a3ce3e41a694f
#
_cell.length_a   1.000
_cell.length_b   1.000
_cell.length_c   1.000
_cell.angle_alpha   90.00
_cell.angle_beta   90.00
_cell.angle_gamma   90.00
#
_symmetry.space_group_name_H-M   'P 1'
#
loop_
_entity.id
_entity.type
_entity.pdbx_description
1 polymer ?
#
loop_
_entity_poly.entity_id
_entity_poly.type
_entity_poly.pdbx_seq_one_letter_code
_entity_poly.pdbx_strand_id
1 'polypeptide(L)'
;MRGDARPLINFLGKNDRFEIPIYQRSYSWKTEQCAQLFRDLESTIRNNKSAHFFGSLVSVAEKDNLLIIDGQQRITTVSLLILALKELIDNGSKAIDNPQKESAVLYKKYLVDEYSDDTCKLKLRHIPGDAETFEALFEKDFSNKQSKLVKNYLFFQEQIMNSTLSAEEIIDAIERLLIIDISIDKEDNPQLIFESINSTGVDLNEGDKVRNYVLMDLSLGPQTKFYENYWKKVENFTARPNDQDGVGLFIRDFLTAKTSTIPNLSCIYAEFKKYCSNNEALLEDREGLFKLLTAYAEVYHYLLAPEAMENADIACGITYLNRQEVTPSYPYLLEILLAWKNNDLTTEQVVTILEVLDSFVFRRQICDLPSNALNKIFADLHKTVMRLDNTAPYEERLKRVYWIKQARQDFRWMESSGRQSRKRMSTKCVQRTGSIFLPVWKMV
;
A
#
# COMPACT_ATOMS: atom_id res chain seq x y z
N MET A 1 -25.71 -14.32 0.81
CA MET A 1 -24.60 -14.66 -0.09
C MET A 1 -24.97 -15.89 -0.93
N ARG A 2 -24.80 -15.85 -2.27
CA ARG A 2 -25.04 -16.97 -3.19
C ARG A 2 -23.78 -17.16 -4.05
N GLY A 3 -23.44 -18.41 -4.36
CA GLY A 3 -22.29 -18.73 -5.20
C GLY A 3 -22.65 -19.76 -6.26
N ASP A 4 -22.50 -19.39 -7.53
CA ASP A 4 -22.83 -20.24 -8.67
C ASP A 4 -21.63 -20.39 -9.61
N ALA A 5 -21.36 -21.62 -10.08
CA ALA A 5 -20.38 -21.85 -11.11
C ALA A 5 -20.97 -21.50 -12.49
N ARG A 6 -20.32 -20.60 -13.22
CA ARG A 6 -20.76 -20.21 -14.58
C ARG A 6 -19.59 -19.80 -15.47
N PRO A 7 -19.74 -19.86 -16.80
CA PRO A 7 -18.77 -19.28 -17.72
C PRO A 7 -18.60 -17.78 -17.47
N LEU A 8 -17.34 -17.31 -17.47
CA LEU A 8 -17.00 -15.88 -17.27
C LEU A 8 -17.69 -15.00 -18.32
N ILE A 9 -17.78 -15.49 -19.57
CA ILE A 9 -18.40 -14.76 -20.66
C ILE A 9 -19.90 -14.49 -20.42
N ASN A 10 -20.59 -15.40 -19.68
CA ASN A 10 -21.98 -15.19 -19.29
C ASN A 10 -22.13 -14.13 -18.19
N PHE A 11 -21.09 -13.95 -17.35
CA PHE A 11 -21.04 -12.86 -16.39
C PHE A 11 -20.82 -11.52 -17.10
N LEU A 12 -19.82 -11.43 -17.99
CA LEU A 12 -19.52 -10.21 -18.75
C LEU A 12 -20.63 -9.83 -19.75
N GLY A 13 -21.36 -10.81 -20.26
CA GLY A 13 -22.46 -10.61 -21.22
C GLY A 13 -23.76 -10.11 -20.60
N LYS A 14 -23.86 -9.94 -19.27
CA LYS A 14 -24.99 -9.28 -18.63
C LYS A 14 -25.06 -7.81 -19.07
N ASN A 15 -26.25 -7.23 -18.95
CA ASN A 15 -26.46 -5.80 -19.25
C ASN A 15 -25.97 -4.90 -18.10
N ASP A 16 -25.42 -5.47 -17.04
CA ASP A 16 -24.91 -4.75 -15.90
C ASP A 16 -23.58 -4.06 -16.24
N ARG A 17 -23.32 -2.95 -15.58
CA ARG A 17 -22.00 -2.30 -15.56
C ARG A 17 -21.22 -2.82 -14.38
N PHE A 18 -19.94 -3.03 -14.59
CA PHE A 18 -19.00 -3.48 -13.58
C PHE A 18 -18.21 -2.28 -13.09
N GLU A 19 -18.27 -1.99 -11.81
CA GLU A 19 -17.54 -0.88 -11.21
C GLU A 19 -16.51 -1.42 -10.22
N ILE A 20 -15.26 -1.04 -10.40
CA ILE A 20 -14.18 -1.34 -9.46
C ILE A 20 -14.20 -0.22 -8.41
N PRO A 21 -14.51 -0.55 -7.12
CA PRO A 21 -14.56 0.46 -6.07
C PRO A 21 -13.21 1.14 -5.86
N ILE A 22 -13.23 2.41 -5.49
CA ILE A 22 -12.04 3.26 -5.38
C ILE A 22 -11.03 2.79 -4.32
N TYR A 23 -11.47 1.99 -3.36
CA TYR A 23 -10.58 1.38 -2.36
C TYR A 23 -9.81 0.17 -2.89
N GLN A 24 -10.14 -0.32 -4.08
CA GLN A 24 -9.39 -1.41 -4.70
C GLN A 24 -8.04 -0.89 -5.21
N ARG A 25 -7.07 -1.80 -5.30
CA ARG A 25 -5.76 -1.46 -5.87
C ARG A 25 -5.84 -1.27 -7.38
N SER A 26 -4.94 -0.47 -7.91
CA SER A 26 -4.72 -0.37 -9.36
C SER A 26 -4.41 -1.73 -9.99
N TYR A 27 -4.60 -1.82 -11.30
CA TYR A 27 -4.29 -3.03 -12.05
C TYR A 27 -2.81 -3.42 -11.86
N SER A 28 -2.58 -4.59 -11.30
CA SER A 28 -1.26 -4.99 -10.81
C SER A 28 -0.68 -6.25 -11.48
N TRP A 29 -1.50 -7.02 -12.22
CA TRP A 29 -1.00 -8.19 -12.93
C TRP A 29 0.11 -7.80 -13.90
N LYS A 30 1.17 -8.62 -13.87
CA LYS A 30 2.30 -8.50 -14.78
C LYS A 30 2.08 -9.40 -15.99
N THR A 31 2.97 -9.30 -16.96
CA THR A 31 2.94 -10.11 -18.19
C THR A 31 2.98 -11.62 -17.90
N GLU A 32 3.60 -12.04 -16.77
CA GLU A 32 3.68 -13.45 -16.38
C GLU A 32 2.29 -14.06 -16.11
N GLN A 33 1.39 -13.32 -15.41
CA GLN A 33 0.02 -13.78 -15.16
C GLN A 33 -0.79 -13.84 -16.46
N CYS A 34 -0.61 -12.87 -17.36
CA CYS A 34 -1.24 -12.86 -18.68
C CYS A 34 -0.73 -14.02 -19.55
N ALA A 35 0.56 -14.32 -19.48
CA ALA A 35 1.18 -15.46 -20.17
C ALA A 35 0.63 -16.79 -19.63
N GLN A 36 0.42 -16.89 -18.31
CA GLN A 36 -0.19 -18.10 -17.73
C GLN A 36 -1.63 -18.27 -18.25
N LEU A 37 -2.45 -17.20 -18.21
CA LEU A 37 -3.80 -17.26 -18.77
C LEU A 37 -3.80 -17.72 -20.23
N PHE A 38 -2.93 -17.15 -21.06
CA PHE A 38 -2.90 -17.50 -22.49
C PHE A 38 -2.50 -18.97 -22.72
N ARG A 39 -1.51 -19.48 -21.96
CA ARG A 39 -1.15 -20.92 -21.98
C ARG A 39 -2.31 -21.81 -21.55
N ASP A 40 -3.08 -21.39 -20.55
CA ASP A 40 -4.23 -22.14 -20.06
C ASP A 40 -5.34 -22.20 -21.12
N LEU A 41 -5.56 -21.11 -21.87
CA LEU A 41 -6.47 -21.09 -23.02
C LEU A 41 -6.01 -22.06 -24.12
N GLU A 42 -4.73 -21.99 -24.53
CA GLU A 42 -4.17 -22.93 -25.50
C GLU A 42 -4.28 -24.39 -25.05
N SER A 43 -3.96 -24.65 -23.77
CA SER A 43 -4.08 -25.99 -23.18
C SER A 43 -5.53 -26.49 -23.17
N THR A 44 -6.49 -25.59 -22.96
CA THR A 44 -7.91 -25.93 -22.96
C THR A 44 -8.37 -26.45 -24.33
N ILE A 45 -7.97 -25.79 -25.38
CA ILE A 45 -8.28 -26.20 -26.76
C ILE A 45 -7.52 -27.46 -27.18
N ARG A 46 -6.17 -27.45 -27.03
CA ARG A 46 -5.33 -28.56 -27.45
C ARG A 46 -5.67 -29.89 -26.75
N ASN A 47 -6.10 -29.82 -25.48
CA ASN A 47 -6.47 -30.99 -24.71
C ASN A 47 -7.99 -31.25 -24.69
N ASN A 48 -8.76 -30.50 -25.46
CA ASN A 48 -10.21 -30.57 -25.54
C ASN A 48 -10.91 -30.60 -24.17
N LYS A 49 -10.47 -29.72 -23.27
CA LYS A 49 -11.06 -29.61 -21.93
C LYS A 49 -12.40 -28.90 -22.03
N SER A 50 -13.41 -29.41 -21.31
CA SER A 50 -14.76 -28.81 -21.28
C SER A 50 -14.79 -27.43 -20.62
N ALA A 51 -13.90 -27.17 -19.65
CA ALA A 51 -13.81 -25.90 -18.95
C ALA A 51 -12.42 -25.73 -18.32
N HIS A 52 -12.04 -24.47 -18.06
CA HIS A 52 -10.87 -24.10 -17.26
C HIS A 52 -11.34 -23.21 -16.12
N PHE A 53 -11.04 -23.63 -14.87
CA PHE A 53 -11.40 -22.86 -13.70
C PHE A 53 -10.49 -21.63 -13.56
N PHE A 54 -11.07 -20.44 -13.65
CA PHE A 54 -10.35 -19.17 -13.65
C PHE A 54 -10.36 -18.44 -12.29
N GLY A 55 -11.12 -18.96 -11.32
CA GLY A 55 -11.21 -18.44 -9.97
C GLY A 55 -12.60 -17.93 -9.59
N SER A 56 -12.69 -17.17 -8.49
CA SER A 56 -13.93 -16.57 -8.01
C SER A 56 -14.04 -15.10 -8.42
N LEU A 57 -15.26 -14.64 -8.61
CA LEU A 57 -15.62 -13.22 -8.69
C LEU A 57 -16.61 -12.93 -7.57
N VAL A 58 -16.40 -11.83 -6.86
CA VAL A 58 -17.29 -11.40 -5.79
C VAL A 58 -17.87 -10.04 -6.14
N SER A 59 -19.18 -9.93 -6.15
CA SER A 59 -19.86 -8.70 -6.51
C SER A 59 -21.02 -8.36 -5.57
N VAL A 60 -21.30 -7.07 -5.47
CA VAL A 60 -22.48 -6.51 -4.77
C VAL A 60 -23.30 -5.72 -5.78
N ALA A 61 -24.62 -5.98 -5.82
CA ALA A 61 -25.51 -5.19 -6.63
C ALA A 61 -25.80 -3.83 -5.98
N GLU A 62 -25.47 -2.73 -6.66
CA GLU A 62 -25.78 -1.37 -6.24
C GLU A 62 -26.45 -0.60 -7.36
N LYS A 63 -27.79 -0.42 -7.23
CA LYS A 63 -28.65 0.17 -8.27
C LYS A 63 -28.50 -0.57 -9.62
N ASP A 64 -27.95 0.11 -10.61
CA ASP A 64 -27.76 -0.40 -11.98
C ASP A 64 -26.33 -0.92 -12.24
N ASN A 65 -25.48 -0.97 -11.21
CA ASN A 65 -24.09 -1.41 -11.30
C ASN A 65 -23.82 -2.65 -10.44
N LEU A 66 -22.84 -3.44 -10.83
CA LEU A 66 -22.24 -4.50 -10.03
C LEU A 66 -20.87 -3.99 -9.52
N LEU A 67 -20.77 -3.77 -8.23
CA LEU A 67 -19.49 -3.46 -7.59
C LEU A 67 -18.66 -4.73 -7.49
N ILE A 68 -17.45 -4.72 -8.04
CA ILE A 68 -16.53 -5.85 -8.02
C ILE A 68 -15.67 -5.79 -6.76
N ILE A 69 -16.03 -6.62 -5.79
CA ILE A 69 -15.35 -6.71 -4.49
C ILE A 69 -14.07 -7.57 -4.57
N ASP A 70 -14.10 -8.64 -5.37
CA ASP A 70 -12.91 -9.44 -5.70
C ASP A 70 -12.97 -9.92 -7.15
N GLY A 71 -11.80 -10.16 -7.75
CA GLY A 71 -11.66 -10.62 -9.12
C GLY A 71 -11.47 -9.50 -10.15
N GLN A 72 -11.30 -8.25 -9.72
CA GLN A 72 -11.05 -7.10 -10.60
C GLN A 72 -9.89 -7.33 -11.58
N GLN A 73 -8.77 -7.91 -11.11
CA GLN A 73 -7.61 -8.19 -11.97
C GLN A 73 -7.97 -9.17 -13.10
N ARG A 74 -8.79 -10.19 -12.79
CA ARG A 74 -9.27 -11.21 -13.75
C ARG A 74 -10.15 -10.59 -14.81
N ILE A 75 -11.17 -9.82 -14.41
CA ILE A 75 -12.09 -9.16 -15.35
C ILE A 75 -11.32 -8.21 -16.24
N THR A 76 -10.47 -7.34 -15.67
CA THR A 76 -9.62 -6.42 -16.44
C THR A 76 -8.77 -7.16 -17.46
N THR A 77 -8.09 -8.23 -17.05
CA THR A 77 -7.20 -9.00 -17.93
C THR A 77 -7.97 -9.65 -19.10
N VAL A 78 -9.14 -10.21 -18.84
CA VAL A 78 -9.96 -10.79 -19.92
C VAL A 78 -10.53 -9.71 -20.82
N SER A 79 -10.90 -8.54 -20.30
CA SER A 79 -11.31 -7.39 -21.12
C SER A 79 -10.18 -6.92 -22.05
N LEU A 80 -8.92 -6.88 -21.56
CA LEU A 80 -7.75 -6.57 -22.40
C LEU A 80 -7.53 -7.63 -23.49
N LEU A 81 -7.68 -8.91 -23.17
CA LEU A 81 -7.57 -10.02 -24.13
C LEU A 81 -8.64 -9.93 -25.21
N ILE A 82 -9.92 -9.71 -24.83
CA ILE A 82 -11.03 -9.56 -25.77
C ILE A 82 -10.81 -8.35 -26.67
N LEU A 83 -10.37 -7.20 -26.11
CA LEU A 83 -10.06 -6.00 -26.89
C LEU A 83 -8.92 -6.26 -27.89
N ALA A 84 -7.85 -6.94 -27.48
CA ALA A 84 -6.72 -7.27 -28.33
C ALA A 84 -7.16 -8.20 -29.50
N LEU A 85 -7.96 -9.23 -29.21
CA LEU A 85 -8.48 -10.13 -30.23
C LEU A 85 -9.40 -9.41 -31.23
N LYS A 86 -10.31 -8.58 -30.70
CA LYS A 86 -11.21 -7.75 -31.51
C LYS A 86 -10.44 -6.86 -32.49
N GLU A 87 -9.41 -6.16 -32.02
CA GLU A 87 -8.59 -5.28 -32.87
C GLU A 87 -7.83 -6.05 -33.96
N LEU A 88 -7.35 -7.27 -33.66
CA LEU A 88 -6.67 -8.12 -34.64
C LEU A 88 -7.63 -8.71 -35.69
N ILE A 89 -8.89 -8.95 -35.33
CA ILE A 89 -9.93 -9.32 -36.28
C ILE A 89 -10.26 -8.13 -37.18
N ASP A 90 -10.48 -6.93 -36.64
CA ASP A 90 -10.84 -5.73 -37.39
C ASP A 90 -9.79 -5.31 -38.40
N ASN A 91 -8.51 -5.43 -38.06
CA ASN A 91 -7.41 -5.07 -38.97
C ASN A 91 -7.00 -6.21 -39.92
N GLY A 92 -7.70 -7.38 -39.88
CA GLY A 92 -7.43 -8.54 -40.69
C GLY A 92 -6.18 -9.34 -40.34
N SER A 93 -5.51 -9.03 -39.22
CA SER A 93 -4.30 -9.76 -38.79
C SER A 93 -4.63 -11.15 -38.24
N LYS A 94 -5.86 -11.39 -37.78
CA LYS A 94 -6.36 -12.70 -37.37
C LYS A 94 -7.66 -12.97 -38.13
N ALA A 95 -7.62 -13.96 -39.00
CA ALA A 95 -8.78 -14.31 -39.82
C ALA A 95 -9.86 -15.01 -39.00
N ILE A 96 -11.12 -14.74 -39.32
CA ILE A 96 -12.32 -15.39 -38.77
C ILE A 96 -13.45 -15.35 -39.77
N ASP A 97 -14.40 -16.30 -39.69
CA ASP A 97 -15.62 -16.23 -40.45
C ASP A 97 -16.50 -15.07 -39.98
N ASN A 98 -16.99 -14.24 -40.93
CA ASN A 98 -17.81 -13.05 -40.65
C ASN A 98 -17.16 -12.05 -39.64
N PRO A 99 -15.98 -11.50 -39.96
CA PRO A 99 -15.19 -10.71 -39.03
C PRO A 99 -15.94 -9.50 -38.43
N GLN A 100 -16.78 -8.83 -39.24
CA GLN A 100 -17.58 -7.69 -38.78
C GLN A 100 -18.61 -8.09 -37.71
N LYS A 101 -19.26 -9.25 -37.88
CA LYS A 101 -20.23 -9.75 -36.90
C LYS A 101 -19.53 -10.17 -35.60
N GLU A 102 -18.47 -10.95 -35.69
CA GLU A 102 -17.79 -11.47 -34.51
C GLU A 102 -17.08 -10.34 -33.72
N SER A 103 -16.43 -9.42 -34.40
CA SER A 103 -15.87 -8.22 -33.78
C SER A 103 -16.96 -7.38 -33.09
N ALA A 104 -18.12 -7.19 -33.73
CA ALA A 104 -19.24 -6.46 -33.13
C ALA A 104 -19.78 -7.17 -31.87
N VAL A 105 -19.83 -8.50 -31.86
CA VAL A 105 -20.24 -9.28 -30.69
C VAL A 105 -19.24 -9.10 -29.55
N LEU A 106 -17.95 -9.25 -29.81
CA LEU A 106 -16.90 -9.04 -28.79
C LEU A 106 -17.00 -7.65 -28.18
N TYR A 107 -17.19 -6.63 -28.99
CA TYR A 107 -17.26 -5.25 -28.57
C TYR A 107 -18.54 -4.93 -27.79
N LYS A 108 -19.70 -5.09 -28.42
CA LYS A 108 -20.99 -4.65 -27.90
C LYS A 108 -21.50 -5.51 -26.73
N LYS A 109 -21.23 -6.81 -26.76
CA LYS A 109 -21.71 -7.71 -25.72
C LYS A 109 -20.84 -7.69 -24.45
N TYR A 110 -19.52 -7.54 -24.59
CA TYR A 110 -18.60 -7.76 -23.48
C TYR A 110 -17.84 -6.52 -23.00
N LEU A 111 -17.61 -5.55 -23.89
CA LEU A 111 -16.75 -4.42 -23.57
C LEU A 111 -17.53 -3.10 -23.41
N VAL A 112 -18.60 -2.90 -24.17
CA VAL A 112 -19.29 -1.60 -24.23
C VAL A 112 -20.79 -1.78 -23.99
N ASP A 113 -21.38 -0.83 -23.28
CA ASP A 113 -22.83 -0.66 -23.16
C ASP A 113 -23.27 0.49 -24.08
N GLU A 114 -23.71 0.16 -25.28
CA GLU A 114 -24.18 1.14 -26.28
C GLU A 114 -25.41 1.93 -25.83
N TYR A 115 -26.22 1.36 -24.95
CA TYR A 115 -27.47 1.95 -24.45
C TYR A 115 -27.26 2.88 -23.26
N SER A 116 -26.03 3.02 -22.80
CA SER A 116 -25.70 3.91 -21.72
C SER A 116 -25.85 5.38 -22.13
N ASP A 117 -26.52 6.16 -21.29
CA ASP A 117 -26.59 7.63 -21.41
C ASP A 117 -25.34 8.34 -20.90
N ASP A 118 -24.40 7.61 -20.27
CA ASP A 118 -23.16 8.17 -19.75
C ASP A 118 -22.15 8.49 -20.86
N THR A 119 -21.25 9.43 -20.55
CA THR A 119 -20.13 9.80 -21.44
C THR A 119 -19.17 8.63 -21.65
N CYS A 120 -18.91 7.83 -20.62
CA CYS A 120 -18.14 6.59 -20.74
C CYS A 120 -19.07 5.40 -20.92
N LYS A 121 -19.00 4.78 -22.10
CA LYS A 121 -19.83 3.61 -22.47
C LYS A 121 -19.19 2.26 -22.14
N LEU A 122 -18.02 2.24 -21.52
CA LEU A 122 -17.35 1.00 -21.15
C LEU A 122 -18.12 0.27 -20.04
N LYS A 123 -18.30 -1.04 -20.19
CA LYS A 123 -18.93 -1.88 -19.16
C LYS A 123 -18.11 -1.97 -17.89
N LEU A 124 -16.78 -2.06 -18.01
CA LEU A 124 -15.86 -2.11 -16.88
C LEU A 124 -15.33 -0.71 -16.58
N ARG A 125 -15.67 -0.17 -15.41
CA ARG A 125 -15.21 1.10 -14.91
C ARG A 125 -14.09 0.89 -13.91
N HIS A 126 -12.96 1.47 -14.21
CA HIS A 126 -11.77 1.42 -13.37
C HIS A 126 -11.72 2.57 -12.36
N ILE A 127 -10.89 2.40 -11.33
CA ILE A 127 -10.51 3.47 -10.41
C ILE A 127 -9.78 4.59 -11.17
N PRO A 128 -9.80 5.85 -10.69
CA PRO A 128 -9.27 7.01 -11.43
C PRO A 128 -7.85 6.85 -11.96
N GLY A 129 -6.96 6.13 -11.26
CA GLY A 129 -5.57 5.92 -11.69
C GLY A 129 -5.44 5.04 -12.95
N ASP A 130 -6.38 4.14 -13.19
CA ASP A 130 -6.37 3.21 -14.32
C ASP A 130 -7.38 3.60 -15.41
N ALA A 131 -8.43 4.35 -15.05
CA ALA A 131 -9.57 4.65 -15.92
C ALA A 131 -9.13 5.33 -17.23
N GLU A 132 -8.38 6.43 -17.14
CA GLU A 132 -7.89 7.17 -18.31
C GLU A 132 -7.06 6.28 -19.25
N THR A 133 -6.17 5.46 -18.67
CA THR A 133 -5.33 4.55 -19.47
C THR A 133 -6.15 3.43 -20.09
N PHE A 134 -7.15 2.88 -19.37
CA PHE A 134 -8.02 1.82 -19.90
C PHE A 134 -8.90 2.35 -21.03
N GLU A 135 -9.48 3.54 -20.88
CA GLU A 135 -10.27 4.21 -21.93
C GLU A 135 -9.43 4.52 -23.17
N ALA A 136 -8.20 5.02 -22.98
CA ALA A 136 -7.26 5.33 -24.06
C ALA A 136 -6.93 4.12 -24.94
N LEU A 137 -6.94 2.88 -24.39
CA LEU A 137 -6.75 1.66 -25.19
C LEU A 137 -7.83 1.47 -26.25
N PHE A 138 -9.07 1.88 -25.99
CA PHE A 138 -10.17 1.80 -26.97
C PHE A 138 -10.03 2.86 -28.09
N GLU A 139 -9.33 3.95 -27.81
CA GLU A 139 -8.97 4.99 -28.79
C GLU A 139 -7.62 4.71 -29.49
N LYS A 140 -7.02 3.56 -29.22
CA LYS A 140 -5.69 3.13 -29.74
C LYS A 140 -4.56 4.07 -29.32
N ASP A 141 -4.71 4.73 -28.18
CA ASP A 141 -3.63 5.49 -27.57
C ASP A 141 -2.82 4.63 -26.57
N PHE A 142 -1.58 4.38 -26.93
CA PHE A 142 -0.63 3.58 -26.15
C PHE A 142 0.50 4.43 -25.55
N SER A 143 0.27 5.73 -25.37
CA SER A 143 1.29 6.69 -24.91
C SER A 143 1.82 6.34 -23.52
N ASN A 144 0.96 5.83 -22.62
CA ASN A 144 1.36 5.41 -21.27
C ASN A 144 2.03 4.03 -21.25
N LYS A 145 3.23 3.94 -21.86
CA LYS A 145 4.02 2.68 -21.97
C LYS A 145 4.44 2.08 -20.61
N GLN A 146 4.38 2.85 -19.53
CA GLN A 146 4.72 2.34 -18.19
C GLN A 146 3.56 1.58 -17.55
N SER A 147 2.34 1.86 -17.96
CA SER A 147 1.16 1.18 -17.45
C SER A 147 1.17 -0.32 -17.73
N LYS A 148 0.79 -1.10 -16.73
CA LYS A 148 0.59 -2.56 -16.86
C LYS A 148 -0.58 -2.88 -17.78
N LEU A 149 -1.60 -2.00 -17.87
CA LEU A 149 -2.72 -2.15 -18.81
C LEU A 149 -2.22 -2.15 -20.26
N VAL A 150 -1.41 -1.16 -20.65
CA VAL A 150 -0.84 -1.06 -21.98
C VAL A 150 0.12 -2.22 -22.27
N LYS A 151 1.01 -2.55 -21.34
CA LYS A 151 1.97 -3.66 -21.49
C LYS A 151 1.25 -4.99 -21.73
N ASN A 152 0.21 -5.27 -20.96
CA ASN A 152 -0.52 -6.53 -21.04
C ASN A 152 -1.45 -6.58 -22.27
N TYR A 153 -2.01 -5.45 -22.68
CA TYR A 153 -2.75 -5.37 -23.95
C TYR A 153 -1.85 -5.69 -25.15
N LEU A 154 -0.68 -5.04 -25.24
CA LEU A 154 0.28 -5.29 -26.32
C LEU A 154 0.83 -6.73 -26.26
N PHE A 155 1.06 -7.27 -25.09
CA PHE A 155 1.43 -8.66 -24.90
C PHE A 155 0.36 -9.60 -25.48
N PHE A 156 -0.93 -9.37 -25.24
CA PHE A 156 -1.98 -10.21 -25.80
C PHE A 156 -2.06 -10.08 -27.32
N GLN A 157 -1.88 -8.89 -27.89
CA GLN A 157 -1.79 -8.75 -29.35
C GLN A 157 -0.67 -9.63 -29.92
N GLU A 158 0.51 -9.59 -29.34
CA GLU A 158 1.66 -10.40 -29.75
C GLU A 158 1.38 -11.91 -29.61
N GLN A 159 0.83 -12.34 -28.47
CA GLN A 159 0.53 -13.76 -28.24
C GLN A 159 -0.54 -14.29 -29.21
N ILE A 160 -1.62 -13.54 -29.45
CA ILE A 160 -2.67 -13.92 -30.39
C ILE A 160 -2.12 -14.04 -31.82
N MET A 161 -1.28 -13.09 -32.25
CA MET A 161 -0.65 -13.14 -33.56
C MET A 161 0.27 -14.35 -33.74
N ASN A 162 1.04 -14.68 -32.71
CA ASN A 162 2.01 -15.77 -32.76
C ASN A 162 1.40 -17.16 -32.45
N SER A 163 0.16 -17.19 -31.94
CA SER A 163 -0.53 -18.45 -31.61
C SER A 163 -0.96 -19.19 -32.85
N THR A 164 -0.87 -20.52 -32.80
CA THR A 164 -1.38 -21.44 -33.82
C THR A 164 -2.90 -21.59 -33.77
N LEU A 165 -3.54 -21.12 -32.69
CA LEU A 165 -5.03 -21.15 -32.59
C LEU A 165 -5.64 -20.16 -33.56
N SER A 166 -6.79 -20.53 -34.15
CA SER A 166 -7.64 -19.62 -34.92
C SER A 166 -8.34 -18.61 -33.98
N ALA A 167 -8.95 -17.56 -34.54
CA ALA A 167 -9.73 -16.62 -33.75
C ALA A 167 -10.93 -17.29 -33.07
N GLU A 168 -11.61 -18.22 -33.78
CA GLU A 168 -12.74 -19.02 -33.27
C GLU A 168 -12.30 -19.87 -32.08
N GLU A 169 -11.14 -20.55 -32.19
CA GLU A 169 -10.59 -21.36 -31.11
C GLU A 169 -10.24 -20.51 -29.87
N ILE A 170 -9.73 -19.27 -30.03
CA ILE A 170 -9.46 -18.37 -28.92
C ILE A 170 -10.76 -17.91 -28.27
N ILE A 171 -11.81 -17.61 -29.06
CA ILE A 171 -13.15 -17.27 -28.54
C ILE A 171 -13.71 -18.46 -27.75
N ASP A 172 -13.69 -19.68 -28.33
CA ASP A 172 -14.14 -20.90 -27.66
C ASP A 172 -13.36 -21.13 -26.33
N ALA A 173 -12.03 -20.89 -26.31
CA ALA A 173 -11.25 -21.00 -25.10
C ALA A 173 -11.69 -19.99 -24.03
N ILE A 174 -12.00 -18.75 -24.40
CA ILE A 174 -12.51 -17.71 -23.49
C ILE A 174 -13.90 -18.10 -22.95
N GLU A 175 -14.77 -18.68 -23.80
CA GLU A 175 -16.11 -19.17 -23.42
C GLU A 175 -16.03 -20.32 -22.40
N ARG A 176 -14.96 -21.11 -22.41
CA ARG A 176 -14.71 -22.21 -21.47
C ARG A 176 -14.07 -21.76 -20.15
N LEU A 177 -13.77 -20.46 -19.96
CA LEU A 177 -13.33 -19.94 -18.66
C LEU A 177 -14.49 -20.00 -17.66
N LEU A 178 -14.34 -20.82 -16.61
CA LEU A 178 -15.33 -21.03 -15.56
C LEU A 178 -14.96 -20.23 -14.31
N ILE A 179 -15.93 -19.54 -13.76
CA ILE A 179 -15.79 -18.81 -12.49
C ILE A 179 -16.80 -19.30 -11.46
N ILE A 180 -16.50 -19.05 -10.18
CA ILE A 180 -17.52 -19.04 -9.13
C ILE A 180 -17.97 -17.59 -8.97
N ASP A 181 -19.18 -17.29 -9.44
CA ASP A 181 -19.84 -15.99 -9.28
C ASP A 181 -20.48 -15.93 -7.89
N ILE A 182 -19.93 -15.10 -7.00
CA ILE A 182 -20.40 -14.92 -5.63
C ILE A 182 -21.08 -13.54 -5.53
N SER A 183 -22.40 -13.58 -5.35
CA SER A 183 -23.20 -12.38 -5.12
C SER A 183 -23.41 -12.19 -3.62
N ILE A 184 -23.07 -10.99 -3.14
CA ILE A 184 -23.23 -10.57 -1.74
C ILE A 184 -24.57 -9.83 -1.63
N ASP A 185 -25.39 -10.20 -0.64
CA ASP A 185 -26.63 -9.52 -0.33
C ASP A 185 -26.37 -8.29 0.54
N LYS A 186 -27.31 -7.32 0.57
CA LYS A 186 -27.17 -6.07 1.35
C LYS A 186 -27.04 -6.27 2.86
N GLU A 187 -27.49 -7.42 3.38
CA GLU A 187 -27.41 -7.79 4.78
C GLU A 187 -26.08 -8.43 5.17
N ASP A 188 -25.32 -8.89 4.18
CA ASP A 188 -23.98 -9.46 4.39
C ASP A 188 -22.96 -8.33 4.63
N ASN A 189 -21.92 -8.62 5.41
CA ASN A 189 -20.81 -7.68 5.57
C ASN A 189 -19.76 -7.90 4.49
N PRO A 190 -19.65 -7.00 3.49
CA PRO A 190 -18.71 -7.17 2.37
C PRO A 190 -17.26 -7.29 2.82
N GLN A 191 -16.88 -6.61 3.92
CA GLN A 191 -15.52 -6.61 4.44
C GLN A 191 -15.13 -7.98 5.00
N LEU A 192 -16.00 -8.63 5.79
CA LEU A 192 -15.73 -9.96 6.33
C LEU A 192 -15.61 -11.00 5.22
N ILE A 193 -16.44 -10.86 4.19
CA ILE A 193 -16.40 -11.75 3.02
C ILE A 193 -15.11 -11.54 2.23
N PHE A 194 -14.75 -10.28 1.98
CA PHE A 194 -13.51 -9.91 1.32
C PHE A 194 -12.27 -10.43 2.07
N GLU A 195 -12.21 -10.29 3.40
CA GLU A 195 -11.14 -10.81 4.25
C GLU A 195 -11.02 -12.34 4.14
N SER A 196 -12.15 -13.04 4.07
CA SER A 196 -12.18 -14.51 4.01
C SER A 196 -11.77 -15.07 2.64
N ILE A 197 -12.12 -14.39 1.55
CA ILE A 197 -11.90 -14.86 0.18
C ILE A 197 -10.50 -14.51 -0.33
N ASN A 198 -9.96 -13.33 0.03
CA ASN A 198 -8.63 -12.89 -0.39
C ASN A 198 -7.47 -13.78 0.10
N SER A 199 -7.74 -14.76 0.96
CA SER A 199 -6.73 -15.75 1.38
C SER A 199 -6.27 -16.68 0.25
N THR A 200 -6.89 -16.64 -0.94
CA THR A 200 -6.64 -17.60 -2.05
C THR A 200 -6.06 -16.99 -3.32
N GLY A 201 -5.81 -15.65 -3.36
CA GLY A 201 -5.31 -14.91 -4.54
C GLY A 201 -3.90 -14.35 -4.39
N VAL A 202 -3.54 -13.37 -5.23
CA VAL A 202 -2.35 -12.54 -5.02
C VAL A 202 -2.60 -11.69 -3.79
N ASP A 203 -1.87 -11.98 -2.70
CA ASP A 203 -2.05 -11.33 -1.40
C ASP A 203 -2.04 -9.80 -1.53
N LEU A 204 -3.03 -9.18 -0.92
CA LEU A 204 -3.02 -7.74 -0.69
C LEU A 204 -1.89 -7.41 0.27
N ASN A 205 -1.17 -6.33 0.00
CA ASN A 205 -0.25 -5.80 0.98
C ASN A 205 -1.01 -5.24 2.21
N GLU A 206 -0.31 -5.01 3.30
CA GLU A 206 -0.94 -4.58 4.55
C GLU A 206 -1.56 -3.18 4.43
N GLY A 207 -0.95 -2.27 3.64
CA GLY A 207 -1.50 -0.95 3.34
C GLY A 207 -2.82 -1.00 2.57
N ASP A 208 -2.92 -1.91 1.58
CA ASP A 208 -4.17 -2.13 0.83
C ASP A 208 -5.30 -2.64 1.75
N LYS A 209 -4.98 -3.57 2.67
CA LYS A 209 -5.95 -4.08 3.65
C LYS A 209 -6.45 -2.96 4.58
N VAL A 210 -5.55 -2.07 5.03
CA VAL A 210 -5.94 -0.91 5.85
C VAL A 210 -6.80 0.05 5.05
N ARG A 211 -6.45 0.37 3.79
CA ARG A 211 -7.28 1.20 2.91
C ARG A 211 -8.70 0.64 2.79
N ASN A 212 -8.80 -0.64 2.51
CA ASN A 212 -10.08 -1.30 2.39
C ASN A 212 -10.90 -1.19 3.69
N TYR A 213 -10.26 -1.41 4.83
CA TYR A 213 -10.91 -1.33 6.14
C TYR A 213 -11.51 0.06 6.43
N VAL A 214 -10.79 1.13 6.10
CA VAL A 214 -11.25 2.50 6.39
C VAL A 214 -12.28 3.02 5.38
N LEU A 215 -12.35 2.46 4.17
CA LEU A 215 -13.20 2.96 3.08
C LEU A 215 -14.42 2.06 2.77
N MET A 216 -14.32 0.72 2.97
CA MET A 216 -15.31 -0.22 2.44
C MET A 216 -16.71 -0.06 3.02
N ASP A 217 -16.84 0.33 4.28
CA ASP A 217 -18.15 0.53 4.95
C ASP A 217 -18.86 1.83 4.54
N LEU A 218 -18.24 2.64 3.69
CA LEU A 218 -18.79 3.90 3.23
C LEU A 218 -19.58 3.69 1.93
N SER A 219 -20.68 4.42 1.76
CA SER A 219 -21.37 4.49 0.46
C SER A 219 -20.50 5.21 -0.59
N LEU A 220 -20.72 4.95 -1.88
CA LEU A 220 -19.85 5.40 -2.98
C LEU A 220 -19.49 6.90 -2.94
N GLY A 221 -20.45 7.78 -2.67
CA GLY A 221 -20.19 9.22 -2.65
C GLY A 221 -19.21 9.66 -1.54
N PRO A 222 -19.46 9.35 -0.26
CA PRO A 222 -18.51 9.56 0.83
C PRO A 222 -17.18 8.83 0.61
N GLN A 223 -17.19 7.60 0.09
CA GLN A 223 -16.01 6.81 -0.20
C GLN A 223 -15.06 7.54 -1.14
N THR A 224 -15.56 8.05 -2.27
CA THR A 224 -14.79 8.85 -3.24
C THR A 224 -14.26 10.13 -2.60
N LYS A 225 -15.10 10.84 -1.83
CA LYS A 225 -14.69 12.07 -1.14
C LYS A 225 -13.55 11.83 -0.16
N PHE A 226 -13.61 10.78 0.66
CA PHE A 226 -12.57 10.47 1.65
C PHE A 226 -11.30 9.99 0.99
N TYR A 227 -11.41 9.21 -0.09
CA TYR A 227 -10.24 8.79 -0.86
C TYR A 227 -9.51 9.98 -1.47
N GLU A 228 -10.19 10.83 -2.25
CA GLU A 228 -9.56 11.95 -2.97
C GLU A 228 -9.02 13.04 -2.01
N ASN A 229 -9.76 13.35 -0.93
CA ASN A 229 -9.36 14.43 -0.02
C ASN A 229 -8.28 14.03 0.98
N TYR A 230 -8.21 12.74 1.35
CA TYR A 230 -7.34 12.27 2.44
C TYR A 230 -6.47 11.10 2.04
N TRP A 231 -7.05 9.94 1.66
CA TRP A 231 -6.29 8.71 1.51
C TRP A 231 -5.25 8.79 0.38
N LYS A 232 -5.59 9.39 -0.73
CA LYS A 232 -4.66 9.65 -1.85
C LYS A 232 -3.43 10.46 -1.40
N LYS A 233 -3.60 11.37 -0.44
CA LYS A 233 -2.46 12.08 0.16
C LYS A 233 -1.61 11.16 1.02
N VAL A 234 -2.25 10.26 1.79
CA VAL A 234 -1.50 9.24 2.55
C VAL A 234 -0.65 8.40 1.62
N GLU A 235 -1.21 7.89 0.52
CA GLU A 235 -0.47 7.11 -0.49
C GLU A 235 0.70 7.91 -1.08
N ASN A 236 0.47 9.16 -1.46
CA ASN A 236 1.51 10.02 -2.04
C ASN A 236 2.63 10.34 -1.04
N PHE A 237 2.29 10.68 0.19
CA PHE A 237 3.26 11.02 1.23
C PHE A 237 4.09 9.82 1.70
N THR A 238 3.56 8.62 1.58
CA THR A 238 4.24 7.40 2.02
C THR A 238 4.86 6.60 0.88
N ALA A 239 4.74 7.09 -0.37
CA ALA A 239 5.26 6.42 -1.56
C ALA A 239 6.75 6.09 -1.42
N ARG A 240 7.12 4.88 -1.82
CA ARG A 240 8.51 4.39 -1.80
C ARG A 240 8.92 3.81 -3.15
N PRO A 241 10.21 3.87 -3.51
CA PRO A 241 10.70 3.22 -4.72
C PRO A 241 10.52 1.69 -4.65
N ASN A 242 10.54 1.03 -5.81
CA ASN A 242 10.56 -0.43 -5.96
C ASN A 242 9.31 -1.18 -5.46
N ASP A 243 8.11 -0.61 -5.67
CA ASP A 243 6.83 -1.24 -5.30
C ASP A 243 6.75 -1.69 -3.81
N GLN A 244 7.52 -1.06 -2.92
CA GLN A 244 7.41 -1.34 -1.48
C GLN A 244 6.07 -0.83 -0.95
N ASP A 245 5.49 -1.57 0.00
CA ASP A 245 4.29 -1.15 0.73
C ASP A 245 4.60 0.03 1.66
N GLY A 246 4.65 1.23 1.10
CA GLY A 246 4.94 2.46 1.82
C GLY A 246 3.85 2.78 2.86
N VAL A 247 2.58 2.54 2.52
CA VAL A 247 1.44 2.72 3.43
C VAL A 247 1.54 1.76 4.61
N GLY A 248 1.78 0.48 4.36
CA GLY A 248 1.92 -0.51 5.44
C GLY A 248 3.06 -0.17 6.39
N LEU A 249 4.22 0.24 5.88
CA LEU A 249 5.34 0.66 6.71
C LEU A 249 5.01 1.92 7.52
N PHE A 250 4.34 2.90 6.93
CA PHE A 250 3.85 4.08 7.63
C PHE A 250 2.87 3.71 8.76
N ILE A 251 1.87 2.87 8.48
CA ILE A 251 0.89 2.42 9.51
C ILE A 251 1.59 1.67 10.64
N ARG A 252 2.61 0.87 10.34
CA ARG A 252 3.43 0.21 11.36
C ARG A 252 4.10 1.21 12.30
N ASP A 253 4.72 2.25 11.74
CA ASP A 253 5.40 3.29 12.52
C ASP A 253 4.39 4.16 13.29
N PHE A 254 3.24 4.48 12.69
CA PHE A 254 2.12 5.14 13.35
C PHE A 254 1.62 4.33 14.56
N LEU A 255 1.33 3.04 14.37
CA LEU A 255 0.88 2.17 15.47
C LEU A 255 1.94 2.07 16.57
N THR A 256 3.22 1.99 16.20
CA THR A 256 4.31 1.96 17.15
C THR A 256 4.35 3.25 17.98
N ALA A 257 4.18 4.41 17.34
CA ALA A 257 4.11 5.70 18.02
C ALA A 257 2.95 5.74 19.04
N LYS A 258 1.77 5.26 18.65
CA LYS A 258 0.55 5.28 19.48
C LYS A 258 0.54 4.24 20.59
N THR A 259 1.03 3.04 20.34
CA THR A 259 0.89 1.90 21.25
C THR A 259 2.18 1.54 21.98
N SER A 260 3.32 2.06 21.57
CA SER A 260 4.67 1.66 22.00
C SER A 260 4.98 0.18 21.71
N THR A 261 4.19 -0.46 20.84
CA THR A 261 4.35 -1.86 20.42
C THR A 261 4.65 -1.88 18.93
N ILE A 262 5.66 -2.63 18.52
CA ILE A 262 6.08 -2.73 17.13
C ILE A 262 5.33 -3.89 16.47
N PRO A 263 4.40 -3.64 15.53
CA PRO A 263 3.72 -4.71 14.82
C PRO A 263 4.66 -5.54 13.94
N ASN A 264 4.40 -6.84 13.81
CA ASN A 264 5.01 -7.64 12.75
C ASN A 264 4.55 -7.13 11.38
N LEU A 265 5.41 -7.22 10.37
CA LEU A 265 5.11 -6.78 9.02
C LEU A 265 3.89 -7.48 8.40
N SER A 266 3.63 -8.74 8.77
CA SER A 266 2.47 -9.52 8.31
C SER A 266 1.20 -9.34 9.16
N CYS A 267 1.23 -8.50 10.19
CA CYS A 267 0.13 -8.32 11.16
C CYS A 267 -0.27 -6.85 11.31
N ILE A 268 0.22 -5.96 10.44
CA ILE A 268 -0.02 -4.51 10.54
C ILE A 268 -1.52 -4.21 10.49
N TYR A 269 -2.24 -4.82 9.55
CA TYR A 269 -3.68 -4.67 9.42
C TYR A 269 -4.44 -5.13 10.67
N ALA A 270 -4.11 -6.32 11.20
CA ALA A 270 -4.76 -6.84 12.40
C ALA A 270 -4.55 -5.93 13.62
N GLU A 271 -3.35 -5.41 13.80
CA GLU A 271 -3.05 -4.46 14.89
C GLU A 271 -3.71 -3.09 14.66
N PHE A 272 -3.84 -2.63 13.40
CA PHE A 272 -4.58 -1.41 13.08
C PHE A 272 -6.08 -1.55 13.40
N LYS A 273 -6.69 -2.65 13.00
CA LYS A 273 -8.09 -2.97 13.32
C LYS A 273 -8.33 -2.99 14.84
N LYS A 274 -7.43 -3.63 15.58
CA LYS A 274 -7.44 -3.66 17.05
C LYS A 274 -7.26 -2.27 17.66
N TYR A 275 -6.36 -1.45 17.11
CA TYR A 275 -6.19 -0.06 17.54
C TYR A 275 -7.46 0.75 17.36
N CYS A 276 -8.12 0.65 16.21
CA CYS A 276 -9.40 1.31 15.94
C CYS A 276 -10.50 0.81 16.89
N SER A 277 -10.61 -0.51 17.11
CA SER A 277 -11.60 -1.09 18.02
C SER A 277 -11.40 -0.67 19.48
N ASN A 278 -10.17 -0.45 19.92
CA ASN A 278 -9.86 0.07 21.26
C ASN A 278 -10.08 1.58 21.38
N ASN A 279 -10.34 2.29 20.28
CA ASN A 279 -10.57 3.72 20.19
C ASN A 279 -11.84 3.98 19.37
N GLU A 280 -12.99 3.51 19.86
CA GLU A 280 -14.28 3.54 19.14
C GLU A 280 -14.64 4.93 18.61
N ALA A 281 -14.29 5.99 19.34
CA ALA A 281 -14.48 7.38 18.90
C ALA A 281 -13.84 7.69 17.54
N LEU A 282 -12.73 7.00 17.17
CA LEU A 282 -12.12 7.14 15.85
C LEU A 282 -12.94 6.51 14.72
N LEU A 283 -13.71 5.47 15.05
CA LEU A 283 -14.60 4.83 14.07
C LEU A 283 -15.92 5.60 13.93
N GLU A 284 -16.38 6.27 14.98
CA GLU A 284 -17.55 7.16 14.95
C GLU A 284 -17.23 8.45 14.19
N ASP A 285 -16.04 9.04 14.39
CA ASP A 285 -15.54 10.19 13.62
C ASP A 285 -14.59 9.73 12.51
N ARG A 286 -15.16 9.18 11.43
CA ARG A 286 -14.39 8.73 10.26
C ARG A 286 -13.53 9.84 9.66
N GLU A 287 -14.07 11.06 9.58
CA GLU A 287 -13.30 12.18 9.02
C GLU A 287 -12.11 12.55 9.92
N GLY A 288 -12.29 12.51 11.24
CA GLY A 288 -11.20 12.69 12.20
C GLY A 288 -10.10 11.63 12.04
N LEU A 289 -10.45 10.36 11.83
CA LEU A 289 -9.49 9.31 11.55
C LEU A 289 -8.68 9.60 10.27
N PHE A 290 -9.34 9.99 9.18
CA PHE A 290 -8.66 10.32 7.93
C PHE A 290 -7.75 11.55 8.07
N LYS A 291 -8.21 12.59 8.76
CA LYS A 291 -7.39 13.78 9.07
C LYS A 291 -6.16 13.41 9.89
N LEU A 292 -6.34 12.57 10.91
CA LEU A 292 -5.25 12.06 11.76
C LEU A 292 -4.20 11.32 10.92
N LEU A 293 -4.62 10.34 10.13
CA LEU A 293 -3.70 9.57 9.28
C LEU A 293 -2.99 10.46 8.25
N THR A 294 -3.70 11.41 7.65
CA THR A 294 -3.10 12.35 6.68
C THR A 294 -2.05 13.24 7.34
N ALA A 295 -2.32 13.77 8.54
CA ALA A 295 -1.36 14.62 9.27
C ALA A 295 -0.08 13.83 9.64
N TYR A 296 -0.22 12.56 10.07
CA TYR A 296 0.93 11.70 10.32
C TYR A 296 1.68 11.31 9.05
N ALA A 297 0.96 11.06 7.95
CA ALA A 297 1.59 10.73 6.67
C ALA A 297 2.41 11.91 6.11
N GLU A 298 1.93 13.15 6.29
CA GLU A 298 2.65 14.34 5.87
C GLU A 298 3.98 14.50 6.64
N VAL A 299 3.98 14.33 7.95
CA VAL A 299 5.24 14.38 8.71
C VAL A 299 6.13 13.17 8.45
N TYR A 300 5.54 12.01 8.10
CA TYR A 300 6.29 10.84 7.64
C TYR A 300 7.00 11.11 6.32
N HIS A 301 6.38 11.88 5.42
CA HIS A 301 7.00 12.31 4.17
C HIS A 301 8.30 13.09 4.41
N TYR A 302 8.33 13.97 5.41
CA TYR A 302 9.56 14.70 5.77
C TYR A 302 10.68 13.79 6.27
N LEU A 303 10.34 12.63 6.85
CA LEU A 303 11.35 11.63 7.24
C LEU A 303 11.92 10.90 6.01
N LEU A 304 11.10 10.71 4.96
CA LEU A 304 11.52 10.05 3.72
C LEU A 304 12.26 10.99 2.77
N ALA A 305 11.81 12.23 2.69
CA ALA A 305 12.28 13.29 1.79
C ALA A 305 12.47 14.59 2.57
N PRO A 306 13.54 14.71 3.38
CA PRO A 306 13.78 15.91 4.19
C PRO A 306 13.85 17.21 3.38
N GLU A 307 14.24 17.12 2.12
CA GLU A 307 14.30 18.25 1.18
C GLU A 307 12.92 18.86 0.85
N ALA A 308 11.83 18.12 1.10
CA ALA A 308 10.47 18.63 0.93
C ALA A 308 10.01 19.53 2.10
N MET A 309 10.80 19.62 3.16
CA MET A 309 10.50 20.43 4.33
C MET A 309 10.95 21.88 4.14
N GLU A 310 10.08 22.84 4.49
CA GLU A 310 10.41 24.27 4.40
C GLU A 310 11.50 24.71 5.40
N ASN A 311 11.56 24.06 6.56
CA ASN A 311 12.54 24.40 7.59
C ASN A 311 13.86 23.65 7.38
N ALA A 312 14.89 24.39 6.91
CA ALA A 312 16.20 23.83 6.58
C ALA A 312 16.95 23.23 7.76
N ASP A 313 16.80 23.77 8.98
CA ASP A 313 17.53 23.28 10.14
C ASP A 313 17.01 21.91 10.60
N ILE A 314 15.68 21.76 10.62
CA ILE A 314 15.04 20.46 10.93
C ILE A 314 15.35 19.46 9.82
N ALA A 315 15.25 19.86 8.54
CA ALA A 315 15.58 19.01 7.38
C ALA A 315 17.02 18.49 7.46
N CYS A 316 17.97 19.35 7.85
CA CYS A 316 19.37 19.00 8.06
C CYS A 316 19.53 17.92 9.15
N GLY A 317 18.89 18.12 10.31
CA GLY A 317 18.92 17.16 11.40
C GLY A 317 18.35 15.79 11.04
N ILE A 318 17.21 15.75 10.31
CA ILE A 318 16.62 14.50 9.79
C ILE A 318 17.58 13.84 8.79
N THR A 319 18.20 14.62 7.90
CA THR A 319 19.17 14.11 6.91
C THR A 319 20.36 13.42 7.60
N TYR A 320 20.88 13.97 8.70
CA TYR A 320 21.95 13.33 9.48
C TYR A 320 21.52 12.00 10.08
N LEU A 321 20.31 11.91 10.65
CA LEU A 321 19.78 10.66 11.18
C LEU A 321 19.55 9.62 10.06
N ASN A 322 19.06 10.04 8.90
CA ASN A 322 18.87 9.15 7.75
C ASN A 322 20.20 8.58 7.21
N ARG A 323 21.28 9.38 7.22
CA ARG A 323 22.64 8.89 6.86
C ARG A 323 23.18 7.82 7.82
N GLN A 324 22.70 7.79 9.04
CA GLN A 324 23.03 6.74 10.01
C GLN A 324 22.10 5.53 9.93
N GLU A 325 21.17 5.51 8.96
CA GLU A 325 20.19 4.43 8.74
C GLU A 325 19.31 4.12 9.97
N VAL A 326 18.97 5.15 10.76
CA VAL A 326 18.23 5.02 12.03
C VAL A 326 16.72 5.07 11.82
N THR A 327 16.18 4.27 10.90
CA THR A 327 14.73 4.14 10.69
C THR A 327 13.93 3.76 11.94
N PRO A 328 14.48 3.03 12.96
CA PRO A 328 13.81 2.82 14.23
C PRO A 328 13.39 4.10 14.98
N SER A 329 13.96 5.25 14.66
CA SER A 329 13.59 6.55 15.26
C SER A 329 12.29 7.13 14.70
N TYR A 330 11.79 6.64 13.55
CA TYR A 330 10.62 7.19 12.85
C TYR A 330 9.37 7.26 13.73
N PRO A 331 8.97 6.21 14.49
CA PRO A 331 7.81 6.31 15.39
C PRO A 331 7.91 7.45 16.41
N TYR A 332 9.11 7.67 16.94
CA TYR A 332 9.36 8.78 17.87
C TYR A 332 9.30 10.14 17.14
N LEU A 333 9.95 10.25 15.99
CA LEU A 333 10.00 11.50 15.22
C LEU A 333 8.63 11.92 14.67
N LEU A 334 7.73 10.98 14.43
CA LEU A 334 6.35 11.29 14.06
C LEU A 334 5.65 12.15 15.12
N GLU A 335 5.79 11.80 16.39
CA GLU A 335 5.18 12.57 17.50
C GLU A 335 5.86 13.96 17.63
N ILE A 336 7.18 14.04 17.48
CA ILE A 336 7.93 15.30 17.59
C ILE A 336 7.59 16.26 16.45
N LEU A 337 7.59 15.77 15.20
CA LEU A 337 7.30 16.60 14.03
C LEU A 337 5.83 17.03 13.99
N LEU A 338 4.92 16.18 14.45
CA LEU A 338 3.51 16.54 14.56
C LEU A 338 3.31 17.62 15.64
N ALA A 339 3.97 17.50 16.81
CA ALA A 339 3.95 18.51 17.85
C ALA A 339 4.52 19.85 17.35
N TRP A 340 5.59 19.82 16.55
CA TRP A 340 6.12 21.02 15.90
C TRP A 340 5.11 21.65 14.93
N LYS A 341 4.49 20.85 14.09
CA LYS A 341 3.49 21.32 13.14
C LYS A 341 2.26 21.95 13.82
N ASN A 342 1.90 21.44 14.98
CA ASN A 342 0.82 21.95 15.82
C ASN A 342 1.22 23.15 16.70
N ASN A 343 2.48 23.61 16.61
CA ASN A 343 3.08 24.64 17.46
C ASN A 343 3.19 24.29 18.96
N ASP A 344 3.14 23.00 19.31
CA ASP A 344 3.41 22.53 20.68
C ASP A 344 4.91 22.50 20.99
N LEU A 345 5.77 22.42 19.96
CA LEU A 345 7.22 22.53 20.03
C LEU A 345 7.74 23.61 19.09
N THR A 346 8.72 24.39 19.54
CA THR A 346 9.38 25.37 18.66
C THR A 346 10.43 24.68 17.76
N THR A 347 10.86 25.38 16.71
CA THR A 347 11.92 24.89 15.81
C THR A 347 13.20 24.60 16.57
N GLU A 348 13.61 25.49 17.49
CA GLU A 348 14.83 25.36 18.29
C GLU A 348 14.77 24.11 19.19
N GLN A 349 13.60 23.82 19.74
CA GLN A 349 13.39 22.62 20.54
C GLN A 349 13.54 21.36 19.69
N VAL A 350 12.93 21.34 18.49
CA VAL A 350 13.05 20.19 17.57
C VAL A 350 14.48 19.99 17.11
N VAL A 351 15.19 21.05 16.74
CA VAL A 351 16.62 20.97 16.38
C VAL A 351 17.43 20.39 17.52
N THR A 352 17.23 20.88 18.75
CA THR A 352 17.90 20.34 19.94
C THR A 352 17.58 18.86 20.16
N ILE A 353 16.33 18.45 19.95
CA ILE A 353 15.92 17.04 20.04
C ILE A 353 16.68 16.19 19.00
N LEU A 354 16.75 16.65 17.74
CA LEU A 354 17.46 15.95 16.66
C LEU A 354 18.96 15.81 16.95
N GLU A 355 19.60 16.86 17.47
CA GLU A 355 21.00 16.84 17.89
C GLU A 355 21.25 15.82 19.03
N VAL A 356 20.34 15.76 20.01
CA VAL A 356 20.42 14.78 21.11
C VAL A 356 20.31 13.35 20.57
N LEU A 357 19.39 13.11 19.61
CA LEU A 357 19.22 11.80 18.98
C LEU A 357 20.46 11.42 18.16
N ASP A 358 20.95 12.33 17.32
CA ASP A 358 22.15 12.13 16.50
C ASP A 358 23.35 11.76 17.38
N SER A 359 23.62 12.55 18.41
CA SER A 359 24.69 12.30 19.40
C SER A 359 24.52 10.95 20.10
N PHE A 360 23.30 10.56 20.47
CA PHE A 360 23.02 9.28 21.12
C PHE A 360 23.31 8.09 20.20
N VAL A 361 22.83 8.15 18.97
CA VAL A 361 23.02 7.08 18.00
C VAL A 361 24.48 6.95 17.61
N PHE A 362 25.14 8.07 17.32
CA PHE A 362 26.55 8.11 16.96
C PHE A 362 27.45 7.50 18.08
N ARG A 363 27.21 7.86 19.36
CA ARG A 363 27.92 7.27 20.47
C ARG A 363 27.72 5.76 20.57
N ARG A 364 26.50 5.28 20.34
CA ARG A 364 26.22 3.84 20.35
C ARG A 364 26.98 3.11 19.27
N GLN A 365 27.06 3.69 18.06
CA GLN A 365 27.81 3.13 16.93
C GLN A 365 29.31 3.05 17.23
N ILE A 366 29.90 4.14 17.79
CA ILE A 366 31.32 4.14 18.17
C ILE A 366 31.62 3.09 19.26
N CYS A 367 30.67 2.89 20.18
CA CYS A 367 30.83 1.92 21.28
C CYS A 367 30.45 0.48 20.86
N ASP A 368 30.15 0.22 19.59
CA ASP A 368 29.78 -1.11 19.06
C ASP A 368 28.54 -1.71 19.77
N LEU A 369 27.60 -0.87 20.22
CA LEU A 369 26.40 -1.33 20.89
C LEU A 369 25.37 -1.84 19.87
N PRO A 370 24.68 -2.97 20.15
CA PRO A 370 23.73 -3.57 19.20
C PRO A 370 22.62 -2.61 18.77
N SER A 371 22.40 -2.48 17.46
CA SER A 371 21.35 -1.63 16.88
C SER A 371 19.93 -2.13 17.19
N ASN A 372 19.74 -3.44 17.40
CA ASN A 372 18.45 -4.04 17.72
C ASN A 372 17.76 -3.43 18.95
N ALA A 373 18.53 -2.91 19.90
CA ALA A 373 17.99 -2.24 21.07
C ALA A 373 17.30 -0.91 20.72
N LEU A 374 17.66 -0.26 19.60
CA LEU A 374 17.10 1.02 19.18
C LEU A 374 15.58 0.92 18.90
N ASN A 375 15.12 -0.19 18.34
CA ASN A 375 13.69 -0.42 18.12
C ASN A 375 12.87 -0.24 19.41
N LYS A 376 13.28 -0.93 20.49
CA LYS A 376 12.58 -0.84 21.78
C LYS A 376 12.77 0.53 22.46
N ILE A 377 13.93 1.15 22.29
CA ILE A 377 14.22 2.47 22.88
C ILE A 377 13.27 3.50 22.25
N PHE A 378 13.21 3.58 20.93
CA PHE A 378 12.42 4.59 20.24
C PHE A 378 10.91 4.34 20.32
N ALA A 379 10.46 3.08 20.34
CA ALA A 379 9.04 2.76 20.45
C ALA A 379 8.40 3.31 21.74
N ASP A 380 9.15 3.38 22.85
CA ASP A 380 8.63 3.85 24.15
C ASP A 380 9.19 5.24 24.56
N LEU A 381 10.03 5.85 23.74
CA LEU A 381 10.76 7.06 24.14
C LEU A 381 9.84 8.24 24.43
N HIS A 382 8.91 8.56 23.52
CA HIS A 382 7.98 9.68 23.68
C HIS A 382 7.17 9.52 24.97
N LYS A 383 6.56 8.35 25.17
CA LYS A 383 5.78 8.03 26.37
C LYS A 383 6.63 8.11 27.65
N THR A 384 7.89 7.69 27.58
CA THR A 384 8.83 7.78 28.72
C THR A 384 9.13 9.23 29.05
N VAL A 385 9.39 10.09 28.05
CA VAL A 385 9.63 11.53 28.26
C VAL A 385 8.41 12.24 28.82
N MET A 386 7.21 11.90 28.30
CA MET A 386 5.94 12.50 28.77
C MET A 386 5.56 12.13 30.21
N ARG A 387 6.07 11.01 30.75
CA ARG A 387 5.86 10.61 32.16
C ARG A 387 6.74 11.37 33.14
N LEU A 388 7.75 12.07 32.66
CA LEU A 388 8.58 12.92 33.55
C LEU A 388 7.84 14.22 33.89
N ASP A 389 8.28 14.85 34.97
CA ASP A 389 7.70 16.10 35.45
C ASP A 389 7.62 17.17 34.34
N ASN A 390 6.43 17.73 34.13
CA ASN A 390 6.11 18.70 33.10
C ASN A 390 6.69 20.10 33.35
N THR A 391 7.38 20.34 34.48
CA THR A 391 7.98 21.64 34.81
C THR A 391 9.16 22.00 33.91
N ALA A 392 9.84 20.98 33.33
CA ALA A 392 10.96 21.19 32.42
C ALA A 392 10.56 21.10 30.96
N PRO A 393 11.21 21.85 30.05
CA PRO A 393 11.01 21.73 28.60
C PRO A 393 11.24 20.29 28.11
N TYR A 394 10.60 19.95 26.98
CA TYR A 394 10.62 18.59 26.45
C TYR A 394 12.04 18.05 26.19
N GLU A 395 12.90 18.87 25.57
CA GLU A 395 14.28 18.54 25.24
C GLU A 395 15.13 18.27 26.52
N GLU A 396 14.86 18.97 27.61
CA GLU A 396 15.56 18.72 28.88
C GLU A 396 15.12 17.42 29.55
N ARG A 397 13.83 17.10 29.48
CA ARG A 397 13.30 15.80 29.90
C ARG A 397 13.88 14.65 29.08
N LEU A 398 14.03 14.84 27.77
CA LEU A 398 14.66 13.88 26.85
C LEU A 398 16.12 13.63 27.23
N LYS A 399 16.92 14.67 27.50
CA LYS A 399 18.32 14.55 27.96
C LYS A 399 18.39 13.72 29.22
N ARG A 400 17.49 13.93 30.19
CA ARG A 400 17.45 13.16 31.45
C ARG A 400 17.15 11.65 31.17
N VAL A 401 16.23 11.33 30.27
CA VAL A 401 15.94 9.94 29.90
C VAL A 401 17.17 9.24 29.33
N TYR A 402 17.89 9.89 28.44
CA TYR A 402 19.12 9.33 27.86
C TYR A 402 20.22 9.16 28.88
N TRP A 403 20.39 10.11 29.75
CA TRP A 403 21.38 10.02 30.86
C TRP A 403 21.12 8.80 31.74
N ILE A 404 19.88 8.59 32.15
CA ILE A 404 19.46 7.44 32.98
C ILE A 404 19.66 6.11 32.21
N LYS A 405 19.32 6.04 30.93
CA LYS A 405 19.51 4.85 30.12
C LYS A 405 20.99 4.53 29.90
N GLN A 406 21.81 5.52 29.65
CA GLN A 406 23.26 5.36 29.49
C GLN A 406 23.93 4.90 30.78
N ALA A 407 23.63 5.52 31.89
CA ALA A 407 24.16 5.13 33.20
C ALA A 407 23.79 3.67 33.55
N ARG A 408 22.56 3.21 33.25
CA ARG A 408 22.16 1.81 33.48
C ARG A 408 22.89 0.84 32.54
N GLN A 409 23.19 1.22 31.31
CA GLN A 409 23.93 0.37 30.35
C GLN A 409 25.40 0.26 30.78
N ASP A 410 26.01 1.36 31.18
CA ASP A 410 27.38 1.40 31.69
C ASP A 410 27.52 0.54 32.96
N PHE A 411 26.51 0.56 33.84
CA PHE A 411 26.49 -0.25 35.05
C PHE A 411 26.36 -1.76 34.76
N ARG A 412 25.42 -2.17 33.88
CA ARG A 412 25.28 -3.58 33.47
C ARG A 412 26.55 -4.11 32.79
N TRP A 413 27.19 -3.26 31.99
CA TRP A 413 28.42 -3.64 31.31
C TRP A 413 29.56 -3.78 32.34
N MET A 414 29.62 -2.92 33.35
CA MET A 414 30.59 -3.02 34.46
C MET A 414 30.40 -4.31 35.29
N GLU A 415 29.17 -4.81 35.41
CA GLU A 415 28.91 -6.08 36.12
C GLU A 415 29.29 -7.30 35.27
N SER A 416 29.06 -7.25 33.95
CA SER A 416 29.28 -8.40 33.04
C SER A 416 30.73 -8.58 32.58
N SER A 417 31.54 -7.50 32.60
CA SER A 417 32.94 -7.52 32.16
C SER A 417 33.91 -7.56 33.34
N GLY A 418 34.74 -8.62 33.38
CA GLY A 418 35.81 -8.74 34.40
C GLY A 418 36.76 -7.53 34.39
N ARG A 419 37.49 -7.31 35.48
CA ARG A 419 38.34 -6.11 35.72
C ARG A 419 39.34 -5.76 34.61
N GLN A 420 39.80 -6.72 33.81
CA GLN A 420 40.74 -6.46 32.69
C GLN A 420 40.10 -5.90 31.44
N SER A 421 38.84 -6.24 31.15
CA SER A 421 38.08 -5.68 30.02
C SER A 421 37.65 -4.22 30.25
N ARG A 422 37.45 -3.85 31.51
CA ARG A 422 37.07 -2.49 31.96
C ARG A 422 38.07 -1.42 31.56
N LYS A 423 39.37 -1.69 31.74
CA LYS A 423 40.45 -0.76 31.37
C LYS A 423 40.61 -0.55 29.88
N ARG A 424 40.46 -1.62 29.07
CA ARG A 424 40.64 -1.53 27.60
C ARG A 424 39.53 -0.75 26.92
N MET A 425 38.27 -0.82 27.37
CA MET A 425 37.15 -0.17 26.71
C MET A 425 36.90 1.25 27.19
N SER A 426 37.11 1.54 28.49
CA SER A 426 37.16 2.93 28.98
C SER A 426 38.23 3.74 28.25
N THR A 427 39.40 3.14 27.99
CA THR A 427 40.47 3.77 27.21
C THR A 427 40.11 3.89 25.71
N LYS A 428 39.43 2.90 25.10
CA LYS A 428 38.97 2.99 23.70
C LYS A 428 37.83 4.00 23.51
N CYS A 429 36.85 4.02 24.41
CA CYS A 429 35.75 4.98 24.38
C CYS A 429 36.27 6.41 24.63
N VAL A 430 37.11 6.60 25.65
CA VAL A 430 37.73 7.90 25.95
C VAL A 430 38.75 8.31 24.89
N GLN A 431 39.54 7.40 24.29
CA GLN A 431 40.48 7.75 23.23
C GLN A 431 39.76 8.04 21.88
N ARG A 432 38.62 7.38 21.56
CA ARG A 432 37.85 7.66 20.38
C ARG A 432 36.96 8.90 20.49
N THR A 433 36.56 9.29 21.70
CA THR A 433 35.67 10.43 21.93
C THR A 433 36.36 11.63 22.60
N GLY A 434 37.61 11.48 23.03
CA GLY A 434 38.29 12.39 23.96
C GLY A 434 38.60 13.81 23.45
N SER A 435 38.49 14.10 22.15
CA SER A 435 38.69 15.45 21.63
C SER A 435 37.39 16.19 21.26
N ILE A 436 36.26 15.51 21.21
CA ILE A 436 34.97 16.08 20.77
C ILE A 436 34.05 16.42 21.96
N PHE A 437 34.33 15.96 23.17
CA PHE A 437 33.42 15.94 24.33
C PHE A 437 33.77 16.83 25.51
N LEU A 438 34.80 17.65 25.41
CA LEU A 438 35.22 18.55 26.54
C LEU A 438 34.23 19.67 26.91
N PRO A 439 33.32 20.19 26.04
CA PRO A 439 32.39 21.23 26.43
C PRO A 439 31.23 20.78 27.34
N VAL A 440 30.82 19.51 27.27
CA VAL A 440 29.59 19.03 27.95
C VAL A 440 29.87 18.58 29.40
N TRP A 441 31.12 18.28 29.76
CA TRP A 441 31.51 17.85 31.10
C TRP A 441 31.82 18.99 32.09
N LYS A 442 31.80 20.25 31.62
CA LYS A 442 32.05 21.41 32.48
C LYS A 442 30.81 22.14 32.96
N MET A 443 29.61 21.62 32.69
CA MET A 443 28.36 22.20 33.17
C MET A 443 27.57 21.25 34.09
N VAL A 444 28.22 20.63 35.05
CA VAL A 444 27.60 20.18 36.32
C VAL A 444 28.52 20.51 37.46
#